data_9ad2f5fcd8740000aef4c95b57a7bf90
#
_entry.id   9ad2f5fcd8740000aef4c95b57a7bf90
#
_cell.length_a   1.000
_cell.length_b   1.000
_cell.length_c   1.000
_cell.angle_alpha   90.00
_cell.angle_beta   90.00
_cell.angle_gamma   90.00
#
_symmetry.space_group_name_H-M   'P 1'
#
loop_
_entity.id
_entity.type
_entity.pdbx_description
1 polymer ?
#
loop_
_entity_poly.entity_id
_entity_poly.type
_entity_poly.pdbx_seq_one_letter_code
_entity_poly.pdbx_strand_id
1 'polypeptide(L)'
;MSADAVAFGLVDGWGGSFLRVEAFAGRYRLIDLVGTGGMGSVWRAWDLRRSAYVAAKVLGQHDAAALLRFVREQSLRIEHPHVVAPHGWAADDDKVVFAMELVRGGSVATLLGDHGPLPESYVAVLLDQLLHGLSAVHAAGVVHRDVKPANLLLDVTGTAQPHLRLSDFGVAGLVDEPRMTRNSTVLGTPGYLAPEQLAGADPDPRQDLYAVGAVAAELLTGERPGVDGKVPAVDGPLGEFIRRSTAADPADRPGSASEAGRLLASVGVLPPAGIAPWADEPDPPEVFDQLPPLPPTWSPTGPTSSPSPVRPTSQAGPTRPTGLIGPADSTKASRADRVPTGRVLRWTAGVSFAGAVGLLGAAAWLLLR
;
A
#
# COMPACT_ATOMS: atom_id res chain seq x y z
N MET A 1 9.68 -31.96 -19.00
CA MET A 1 10.69 -32.28 -17.95
C MET A 1 10.59 -31.19 -16.94
N SER A 2 10.05 -31.55 -15.84
CA SER A 2 10.03 -31.01 -14.47
C SER A 2 10.03 -29.49 -14.27
N ALA A 3 8.86 -28.98 -13.92
CA ALA A 3 8.67 -27.67 -13.31
C ALA A 3 8.93 -27.82 -11.81
N ASP A 4 10.01 -27.25 -11.34
CA ASP A 4 10.31 -27.15 -9.91
C ASP A 4 9.49 -26.02 -9.30
N ALA A 5 8.54 -26.41 -8.47
CA ALA A 5 7.79 -25.51 -7.60
C ALA A 5 8.74 -24.89 -6.57
N VAL A 6 9.02 -23.62 -6.70
CA VAL A 6 9.67 -22.82 -5.65
C VAL A 6 8.64 -22.58 -4.56
N ALA A 7 8.73 -23.37 -3.49
CA ALA A 7 8.00 -23.16 -2.26
C ALA A 7 8.47 -21.82 -1.63
N PHE A 8 7.62 -20.82 -1.64
CA PHE A 8 7.81 -19.60 -0.86
C PHE A 8 7.78 -19.98 0.63
N GLY A 9 8.94 -19.85 1.28
CA GLY A 9 9.07 -19.98 2.71
C GLY A 9 8.16 -19.00 3.43
N LEU A 10 7.30 -19.52 4.28
CA LEU A 10 6.55 -18.78 5.28
C LEU A 10 7.53 -17.95 6.12
N VAL A 11 7.39 -16.64 6.06
CA VAL A 11 8.07 -15.74 6.99
C VAL A 11 7.37 -15.93 8.34
N ASP A 12 8.03 -16.63 9.25
CA ASP A 12 7.61 -16.80 10.64
C ASP A 12 7.59 -15.47 11.37
N GLY A 13 6.44 -14.86 11.47
CA GLY A 13 6.19 -13.60 12.18
C GLY A 13 4.72 -13.19 12.18
N TRP A 14 3.91 -13.77 11.30
CA TRP A 14 2.48 -13.49 11.17
C TRP A 14 1.59 -14.70 11.50
N GLY A 15 2.16 -15.71 12.15
CA GLY A 15 1.50 -16.96 12.53
C GLY A 15 0.66 -16.84 13.79
N GLY A 16 -0.41 -16.06 13.76
CA GLY A 16 -1.37 -15.98 14.83
C GLY A 16 -2.78 -15.76 14.29
N SER A 17 -3.53 -16.85 14.07
CA SER A 17 -5.01 -16.85 14.10
C SER A 17 -5.81 -16.26 12.93
N PHE A 18 -5.31 -16.23 11.68
CA PHE A 18 -6.11 -15.81 10.52
C PHE A 18 -7.00 -16.90 9.90
N LEU A 19 -7.05 -18.11 10.46
CA LEU A 19 -7.97 -19.18 10.04
C LEU A 19 -9.38 -19.06 10.64
N ARG A 20 -9.69 -18.01 11.36
CA ARG A 20 -11.07 -17.71 11.76
C ARG A 20 -11.76 -16.85 10.72
N VAL A 21 -12.92 -17.31 10.29
CA VAL A 21 -13.92 -16.72 9.39
C VAL A 21 -14.45 -15.35 9.90
N GLU A 22 -13.80 -14.75 10.86
CA GLU A 22 -14.22 -13.47 11.45
C GLU A 22 -13.74 -12.30 10.58
N ALA A 23 -14.66 -11.38 10.31
CA ALA A 23 -14.34 -10.18 9.58
C ALA A 23 -13.57 -9.20 10.48
N PHE A 24 -12.47 -8.64 9.98
CA PHE A 24 -11.73 -7.58 10.66
C PHE A 24 -12.69 -6.45 11.06
N ALA A 25 -12.71 -6.11 12.36
CA ALA A 25 -13.66 -5.16 12.95
C ALA A 25 -15.12 -5.40 12.54
N GLY A 26 -15.53 -6.65 12.31
CA GLY A 26 -16.88 -7.03 11.89
C GLY A 26 -17.27 -6.53 10.49
N ARG A 27 -16.34 -6.04 9.68
CA ARG A 27 -16.63 -5.43 8.38
C ARG A 27 -15.85 -6.02 7.21
N TYR A 28 -14.54 -6.23 7.31
CA TYR A 28 -13.72 -6.64 6.18
C TYR A 28 -13.28 -8.10 6.32
N ARG A 29 -13.67 -8.96 5.39
CA ARG A 29 -13.13 -10.32 5.29
C ARG A 29 -11.92 -10.30 4.39
N LEU A 30 -10.73 -10.45 4.98
CA LEU A 30 -9.49 -10.57 4.23
C LEU A 30 -9.47 -11.94 3.52
N ILE A 31 -9.12 -11.94 2.24
CA ILE A 31 -9.20 -13.13 1.37
C ILE A 31 -7.80 -13.62 1.04
N ASP A 32 -7.02 -12.82 0.33
CA ASP A 32 -5.66 -13.12 -0.06
C ASP A 32 -4.79 -11.87 -0.10
N LEU A 33 -3.49 -12.08 0.03
CA LEU A 33 -2.49 -11.02 0.02
C LEU A 33 -2.21 -10.61 -1.44
N VAL A 34 -2.39 -9.34 -1.75
CA VAL A 34 -2.15 -8.76 -3.07
C VAL A 34 -0.78 -8.10 -3.15
N GLY A 35 -0.32 -7.51 -2.04
CA GLY A 35 0.98 -6.84 -2.01
C GLY A 35 1.49 -6.59 -0.60
N THR A 36 2.81 -6.45 -0.48
CA THR A 36 3.49 -6.07 0.76
C THR A 36 4.41 -4.88 0.49
N GLY A 37 4.52 -3.98 1.45
CA GLY A 37 5.40 -2.83 1.37
C GLY A 37 5.89 -2.40 2.75
N GLY A 38 6.79 -1.43 2.80
CA GLY A 38 7.39 -0.94 4.07
C GLY A 38 6.36 -0.40 5.08
N MET A 39 5.18 0.00 4.64
CA MET A 39 4.12 0.55 5.48
C MET A 39 2.99 -0.43 5.78
N GLY A 40 3.11 -1.72 5.41
CA GLY A 40 2.08 -2.71 5.70
C GLY A 40 1.78 -3.66 4.54
N SER A 41 0.65 -4.34 4.63
CA SER A 41 0.20 -5.31 3.64
C SER A 41 -1.13 -4.90 3.01
N VAL A 42 -1.29 -5.18 1.72
CA VAL A 42 -2.51 -4.94 0.97
C VAL A 42 -3.17 -6.28 0.66
N TRP A 43 -4.41 -6.42 1.04
CA TRP A 43 -5.22 -7.63 0.88
C TRP A 43 -6.38 -7.38 -0.06
N ARG A 44 -6.72 -8.34 -0.90
CA ARG A 44 -8.06 -8.41 -1.45
C ARG A 44 -9.02 -8.79 -0.33
N ALA A 45 -10.05 -8.00 -0.13
CA ALA A 45 -11.02 -8.19 0.95
C ALA A 45 -12.45 -8.01 0.45
N TRP A 46 -13.40 -8.58 1.19
CA TRP A 46 -14.83 -8.38 0.98
C TRP A 46 -15.37 -7.41 2.03
N ASP A 47 -15.86 -6.25 1.60
CA ASP A 47 -16.57 -5.31 2.48
C ASP A 47 -18.02 -5.76 2.65
N LEU A 48 -18.35 -6.25 3.84
CA LEU A 48 -19.70 -6.74 4.19
C LEU A 48 -20.80 -5.67 4.10
N ARG A 49 -20.43 -4.38 4.26
CA ARG A 49 -21.39 -3.27 4.18
C ARG A 49 -21.70 -2.88 2.74
N ARG A 50 -20.69 -2.94 1.87
CA ARG A 50 -20.82 -2.56 0.46
C ARG A 50 -21.18 -3.74 -0.43
N SER A 51 -21.03 -4.97 0.06
CA SER A 51 -21.15 -6.20 -0.71
C SER A 51 -20.28 -6.16 -1.97
N ALA A 52 -19.00 -5.77 -1.79
CA ALA A 52 -18.05 -5.58 -2.88
C ALA A 52 -16.63 -5.96 -2.46
N TYR A 53 -15.82 -6.35 -3.45
CA TYR A 53 -14.37 -6.51 -3.26
C TYR A 53 -13.70 -5.15 -3.14
N VAL A 54 -12.74 -5.07 -2.23
CA VAL A 54 -11.94 -3.86 -1.96
C VAL A 54 -10.48 -4.25 -1.77
N ALA A 55 -9.58 -3.32 -2.01
CA ALA A 55 -8.21 -3.39 -1.50
C ALA A 55 -8.21 -2.93 -0.05
N ALA A 56 -7.73 -3.77 0.85
CA ALA A 56 -7.65 -3.51 2.27
C ALA A 56 -6.17 -3.37 2.68
N LYS A 57 -5.72 -2.14 2.90
CA LYS A 57 -4.36 -1.85 3.39
C LYS A 57 -4.36 -1.94 4.92
N VAL A 58 -3.62 -2.94 5.43
CA VAL A 58 -3.50 -3.22 6.86
C VAL A 58 -2.22 -2.58 7.39
N LEU A 59 -2.35 -1.72 8.38
CA LEU A 59 -1.26 -0.98 9.01
C LEU A 59 -1.21 -1.27 10.51
N GLY A 60 0.00 -1.21 11.11
CA GLY A 60 0.16 -1.14 12.55
C GLY A 60 -0.26 0.24 13.11
N GLN A 61 -0.49 0.32 14.43
CA GLN A 61 -1.00 1.55 15.08
C GLN A 61 -0.09 2.77 14.88
N HIS A 62 1.23 2.60 14.84
CA HIS A 62 2.16 3.71 14.68
C HIS A 62 2.03 4.40 13.31
N ASP A 63 1.77 3.61 12.27
CA ASP A 63 1.60 4.13 10.89
C ASP A 63 0.16 4.61 10.64
N ALA A 64 -0.78 4.13 11.45
CA ALA A 64 -2.21 4.36 11.26
C ALA A 64 -2.67 5.76 11.68
N ALA A 65 -2.05 6.38 12.69
CA ALA A 65 -2.53 7.64 13.27
C ALA A 65 -2.51 8.80 12.25
N ALA A 66 -1.42 8.90 11.47
CA ALA A 66 -1.29 9.92 10.44
C ALA A 66 -2.29 9.69 9.28
N LEU A 67 -2.43 8.42 8.85
CA LEU A 67 -3.38 8.08 7.79
C LEU A 67 -4.84 8.25 8.24
N LEU A 68 -5.17 7.97 9.49
CA LEU A 68 -6.51 8.25 10.05
C LEU A 68 -6.85 9.73 10.01
N ARG A 69 -5.90 10.60 10.32
CA ARG A 69 -6.08 12.04 10.22
C ARG A 69 -6.34 12.45 8.76
N PHE A 70 -5.51 11.98 7.84
CA PHE A 70 -5.68 12.21 6.41
C PHE A 70 -7.05 11.74 5.90
N VAL A 71 -7.45 10.50 6.21
CA VAL A 71 -8.75 9.97 5.77
C VAL A 71 -9.91 10.79 6.32
N ARG A 72 -9.83 11.23 7.56
CA ARG A 72 -10.89 12.05 8.17
C ARG A 72 -10.99 13.46 7.58
N GLU A 73 -9.85 14.06 7.28
CA GLU A 73 -9.79 15.48 6.94
C GLU A 73 -9.79 15.74 5.43
N GLN A 74 -9.18 14.87 4.64
CA GLN A 74 -8.86 15.20 3.24
C GLN A 74 -9.26 14.14 2.20
N SER A 75 -9.16 12.85 2.49
CA SER A 75 -9.39 11.82 1.45
C SER A 75 -10.83 11.77 0.94
N LEU A 76 -11.81 12.16 1.76
CA LEU A 76 -13.21 12.26 1.37
C LEU A 76 -13.49 13.38 0.35
N ARG A 77 -12.49 14.19 0.03
CA ARG A 77 -12.60 15.32 -0.92
C ARG A 77 -11.97 15.03 -2.28
N ILE A 78 -11.26 13.89 -2.41
CA ILE A 78 -10.54 13.55 -3.63
C ILE A 78 -11.33 12.45 -4.36
N GLU A 79 -12.28 12.85 -5.19
CA GLU A 79 -12.97 11.98 -6.13
C GLU A 79 -12.49 12.31 -7.54
N HIS A 80 -11.66 11.45 -8.13
CA HIS A 80 -11.13 11.64 -9.46
C HIS A 80 -10.87 10.29 -10.14
N PRO A 81 -11.16 10.12 -11.46
CA PRO A 81 -10.98 8.84 -12.16
C PRO A 81 -9.54 8.32 -12.12
N HIS A 82 -8.55 9.19 -11.99
CA HIS A 82 -7.14 8.83 -11.94
C HIS A 82 -6.57 8.82 -10.50
N VAL A 83 -7.41 8.66 -9.48
CA VAL A 83 -6.97 8.63 -8.08
C VAL A 83 -7.69 7.52 -7.33
N VAL A 84 -6.93 6.69 -6.58
CA VAL A 84 -7.46 5.69 -5.64
C VAL A 84 -7.38 6.26 -4.24
N ALA A 85 -8.47 6.85 -3.76
CA ALA A 85 -8.55 7.34 -2.40
C ALA A 85 -9.20 6.31 -1.45
N PRO A 86 -8.79 6.24 -0.18
CA PRO A 86 -9.48 5.45 0.82
C PRO A 86 -10.93 5.94 0.98
N HIS A 87 -11.89 5.03 0.87
CA HIS A 87 -13.32 5.30 1.04
C HIS A 87 -13.90 4.77 2.36
N GLY A 88 -13.08 4.11 3.16
CA GLY A 88 -13.47 3.57 4.45
C GLY A 88 -12.28 3.09 5.26
N TRP A 89 -12.50 2.95 6.56
CA TRP A 89 -11.50 2.41 7.47
C TRP A 89 -12.18 1.64 8.61
N ALA A 90 -11.43 0.79 9.26
CA ALA A 90 -11.79 0.13 10.50
C ALA A 90 -10.54 -0.11 11.34
N ALA A 91 -10.70 -0.11 12.67
CA ALA A 91 -9.64 -0.43 13.62
C ALA A 91 -10.05 -1.63 14.46
N ASP A 92 -9.08 -2.50 14.76
CA ASP A 92 -9.24 -3.66 15.60
C ASP A 92 -7.91 -3.94 16.30
N ASP A 93 -7.93 -3.97 17.63
CA ASP A 93 -6.76 -4.08 18.49
C ASP A 93 -5.63 -3.09 18.11
N ASP A 94 -4.51 -3.61 17.66
CA ASP A 94 -3.29 -2.89 17.29
C ASP A 94 -3.17 -2.58 15.80
N LYS A 95 -4.23 -2.86 15.01
CA LYS A 95 -4.22 -2.70 13.54
C LYS A 95 -5.33 -1.78 13.05
N VAL A 96 -5.05 -1.15 11.92
CA VAL A 96 -6.03 -0.35 11.19
C VAL A 96 -6.07 -0.83 9.73
N VAL A 97 -7.27 -0.98 9.22
CA VAL A 97 -7.52 -1.29 7.81
C VAL A 97 -8.07 -0.05 7.12
N PHE A 98 -7.49 0.29 5.98
CA PHE A 98 -8.03 1.27 5.05
C PHE A 98 -8.53 0.54 3.81
N ALA A 99 -9.80 0.78 3.49
CA ALA A 99 -10.44 0.20 2.32
C ALA A 99 -10.46 1.21 1.18
N MET A 100 -10.05 0.75 0.01
CA MET A 100 -10.01 1.51 -1.23
C MET A 100 -10.48 0.64 -2.39
N GLU A 101 -10.66 1.23 -3.55
CA GLU A 101 -10.99 0.50 -4.76
C GLU A 101 -9.91 -0.54 -5.09
N LEU A 102 -10.34 -1.73 -5.54
CA LEU A 102 -9.45 -2.82 -5.94
C LEU A 102 -9.11 -2.67 -7.42
N VAL A 103 -7.93 -2.13 -7.70
CA VAL A 103 -7.36 -2.03 -9.04
C VAL A 103 -6.67 -3.34 -9.40
N ARG A 104 -6.88 -3.87 -10.60
CA ARG A 104 -6.57 -5.27 -10.92
C ARG A 104 -5.47 -5.46 -11.96
N GLY A 105 -5.10 -4.43 -12.71
CA GLY A 105 -4.11 -4.50 -13.79
C GLY A 105 -2.65 -4.37 -13.32
N GLY A 106 -2.40 -4.44 -12.01
CA GLY A 106 -1.06 -4.27 -11.44
C GLY A 106 -0.62 -2.81 -11.39
N SER A 107 0.68 -2.59 -11.38
CA SER A 107 1.30 -1.25 -11.35
C SER A 107 2.08 -0.96 -12.62
N VAL A 108 2.37 0.32 -12.88
CA VAL A 108 3.27 0.73 -13.96
C VAL A 108 4.68 0.15 -13.78
N ALA A 109 5.10 -0.12 -12.53
CA ALA A 109 6.36 -0.84 -12.27
C ALA A 109 6.31 -2.29 -12.75
N THR A 110 5.16 -2.97 -12.57
CA THR A 110 4.95 -4.33 -13.10
C THR A 110 4.98 -4.31 -14.63
N LEU A 111 4.22 -3.39 -15.25
CA LEU A 111 4.19 -3.25 -16.70
C LEU A 111 5.58 -3.00 -17.28
N LEU A 112 6.35 -2.09 -16.67
CA LEU A 112 7.74 -1.82 -17.08
C LEU A 112 8.64 -3.05 -16.92
N GLY A 113 8.42 -3.85 -15.88
CA GLY A 113 9.14 -5.11 -15.66
C GLY A 113 8.83 -6.17 -16.72
N ASP A 114 7.59 -6.23 -17.19
CA ASP A 114 7.13 -7.20 -18.17
C ASP A 114 7.54 -6.83 -19.61
N HIS A 115 7.46 -5.53 -19.97
CA HIS A 115 7.68 -5.05 -21.35
C HIS A 115 9.02 -4.31 -21.56
N GLY A 116 9.70 -3.88 -20.48
CA GLY A 116 10.86 -2.97 -20.63
C GLY A 116 10.43 -1.54 -20.96
N PRO A 117 11.26 -0.75 -21.67
CA PRO A 117 10.94 0.62 -22.06
C PRO A 117 9.64 0.71 -22.85
N LEU A 118 8.80 1.70 -22.51
CA LEU A 118 7.47 1.85 -23.08
C LEU A 118 7.49 2.85 -24.25
N PRO A 119 6.59 2.68 -25.24
CA PRO A 119 6.45 3.62 -26.35
C PRO A 119 6.16 5.05 -25.88
N GLU A 120 6.75 6.05 -26.52
CA GLU A 120 6.65 7.45 -26.09
C GLU A 120 5.20 7.95 -26.02
N SER A 121 4.36 7.56 -26.96
CA SER A 121 2.92 7.90 -26.94
C SER A 121 2.17 7.22 -25.79
N TYR A 122 2.57 6.00 -25.40
CA TYR A 122 2.01 5.31 -24.23
C TYR A 122 2.38 6.04 -22.93
N VAL A 123 3.67 6.39 -22.80
CA VAL A 123 4.16 7.18 -21.65
C VAL A 123 3.44 8.52 -21.57
N ALA A 124 3.25 9.21 -22.70
CA ALA A 124 2.53 10.49 -22.72
C ALA A 124 1.09 10.36 -22.18
N VAL A 125 0.37 9.29 -22.51
CA VAL A 125 -0.98 9.03 -21.96
C VAL A 125 -0.94 8.79 -20.46
N LEU A 126 0.02 8.00 -19.97
CA LEU A 126 0.20 7.77 -18.52
C LEU A 126 0.48 9.08 -17.77
N LEU A 127 1.36 9.93 -18.33
CA LEU A 127 1.72 11.22 -17.73
C LEU A 127 0.54 12.19 -17.72
N ASP A 128 -0.25 12.27 -18.79
CA ASP A 128 -1.43 13.11 -18.86
C ASP A 128 -2.44 12.74 -17.76
N GLN A 129 -2.74 11.46 -17.62
CA GLN A 129 -3.66 10.96 -16.60
C GLN A 129 -3.12 11.17 -15.18
N LEU A 130 -1.81 10.96 -14.96
CA LEU A 130 -1.15 11.23 -13.69
C LEU A 130 -1.24 12.71 -13.31
N LEU A 131 -0.98 13.61 -14.25
CA LEU A 131 -1.06 15.06 -14.02
C LEU A 131 -2.49 15.52 -13.72
N HIS A 132 -3.49 14.93 -14.37
CA HIS A 132 -4.90 15.16 -14.03
C HIS A 132 -5.21 14.70 -12.58
N GLY A 133 -4.76 13.50 -12.20
CA GLY A 133 -4.89 13.01 -10.82
C GLY A 133 -4.19 13.89 -9.80
N LEU A 134 -2.93 14.28 -10.07
CA LEU A 134 -2.16 15.19 -9.19
C LEU A 134 -2.80 16.57 -9.07
N SER A 135 -3.42 17.08 -10.15
CA SER A 135 -4.14 18.37 -10.09
C SER A 135 -5.29 18.30 -9.08
N ALA A 136 -6.05 17.20 -9.04
CA ALA A 136 -7.12 17.01 -8.06
C ALA A 136 -6.58 16.86 -6.64
N VAL A 137 -5.47 16.15 -6.45
CA VAL A 137 -4.78 15.97 -5.17
C VAL A 137 -4.30 17.32 -4.63
N HIS A 138 -3.61 18.09 -5.47
CA HIS A 138 -3.09 19.40 -5.08
C HIS A 138 -4.22 20.43 -4.79
N ALA A 139 -5.33 20.37 -5.54
CA ALA A 139 -6.51 21.18 -5.28
C ALA A 139 -7.16 20.87 -3.92
N ALA A 140 -7.02 19.64 -3.42
CA ALA A 140 -7.43 19.27 -2.07
C ALA A 140 -6.42 19.70 -0.98
N GLY A 141 -5.34 20.41 -1.33
CA GLY A 141 -4.30 20.86 -0.41
C GLY A 141 -3.31 19.77 0.01
N VAL A 142 -3.21 18.70 -0.77
CA VAL A 142 -2.33 17.56 -0.48
C VAL A 142 -1.16 17.53 -1.47
N VAL A 143 0.04 17.26 -0.99
CA VAL A 143 1.20 16.91 -1.80
C VAL A 143 1.46 15.41 -1.64
N HIS A 144 1.59 14.67 -2.76
CA HIS A 144 1.65 13.21 -2.74
C HIS A 144 2.95 12.66 -2.15
N ARG A 145 4.10 13.21 -2.53
CA ARG A 145 5.45 12.95 -2.00
C ARG A 145 6.06 11.56 -2.23
N ASP A 146 5.32 10.63 -2.83
CA ASP A 146 5.81 9.28 -3.16
C ASP A 146 5.32 8.84 -4.54
N VAL A 147 5.37 9.75 -5.52
CA VAL A 147 5.08 9.42 -6.92
C VAL A 147 6.21 8.55 -7.48
N LYS A 148 5.86 7.33 -7.90
CA LYS A 148 6.79 6.33 -8.47
C LYS A 148 5.99 5.27 -9.23
N PRO A 149 6.60 4.50 -10.14
CA PRO A 149 5.88 3.51 -10.94
C PRO A 149 5.09 2.48 -10.11
N ALA A 150 5.57 2.10 -8.94
CA ALA A 150 4.87 1.14 -8.06
C ALA A 150 3.56 1.68 -7.46
N ASN A 151 3.40 3.00 -7.34
CA ASN A 151 2.19 3.66 -6.82
C ASN A 151 1.24 4.11 -7.94
N LEU A 152 1.57 3.86 -9.19
CA LEU A 152 0.75 4.11 -10.36
C LEU A 152 0.09 2.78 -10.76
N LEU A 153 -1.15 2.59 -10.35
CA LEU A 153 -1.90 1.37 -10.63
C LEU A 153 -2.61 1.49 -11.98
N LEU A 154 -2.94 0.36 -12.58
CA LEU A 154 -3.58 0.27 -13.89
C LEU A 154 -4.87 -0.55 -13.82
N ASP A 155 -5.93 -0.06 -14.43
CA ASP A 155 -7.10 -0.87 -14.70
C ASP A 155 -6.82 -1.83 -15.87
N VAL A 156 -7.52 -2.96 -15.89
CA VAL A 156 -7.37 -3.98 -16.96
C VAL A 156 -7.91 -3.42 -18.27
N THR A 157 -7.03 -3.09 -19.20
CA THR A 157 -7.38 -2.46 -20.49
C THR A 157 -6.88 -3.24 -21.72
N GLY A 158 -6.17 -4.37 -21.50
CA GLY A 158 -5.49 -5.06 -22.60
C GLY A 158 -4.48 -4.14 -23.28
N THR A 159 -4.47 -4.11 -24.61
CA THR A 159 -3.61 -3.26 -25.44
C THR A 159 -4.23 -1.88 -25.78
N ALA A 160 -5.44 -1.58 -25.26
CA ALA A 160 -6.07 -0.27 -25.44
C ALA A 160 -5.34 0.82 -24.64
N GLN A 161 -5.83 2.06 -24.72
CA GLN A 161 -5.29 3.13 -23.88
C GLN A 161 -5.31 2.74 -22.40
N PRO A 162 -4.20 2.89 -21.65
CA PRO A 162 -4.16 2.61 -20.24
C PRO A 162 -5.12 3.51 -19.45
N HIS A 163 -5.61 3.00 -18.34
CA HIS A 163 -6.32 3.80 -17.34
C HIS A 163 -5.54 3.78 -16.04
N LEU A 164 -4.81 4.87 -15.79
CA LEU A 164 -3.94 5.01 -14.62
C LEU A 164 -4.73 5.48 -13.40
N ARG A 165 -4.37 4.93 -12.24
CA ARG A 165 -4.91 5.24 -10.93
C ARG A 165 -3.77 5.51 -9.95
N LEU A 166 -3.57 6.78 -9.56
CA LEU A 166 -2.59 7.17 -8.55
C LEU A 166 -3.04 6.69 -7.16
N SER A 167 -2.20 5.89 -6.53
CA SER A 167 -2.48 5.28 -5.21
C SER A 167 -1.41 5.67 -4.19
N ASP A 168 -1.65 5.27 -2.93
CA ASP A 168 -0.68 5.39 -1.84
C ASP A 168 -0.17 6.81 -1.61
N PHE A 169 -1.12 7.74 -1.38
CA PHE A 169 -0.80 9.07 -0.87
C PHE A 169 0.20 8.92 0.27
N GLY A 170 1.35 9.56 0.13
CA GLY A 170 2.44 9.44 1.10
C GLY A 170 1.97 9.77 2.51
N VAL A 171 1.52 8.76 3.25
CA VAL A 171 1.16 8.82 4.67
C VAL A 171 2.29 9.45 5.48
N ALA A 172 3.46 9.33 4.97
CA ALA A 172 4.71 9.87 5.44
C ALA A 172 4.75 11.42 5.45
N GLY A 173 3.98 12.12 4.62
CA GLY A 173 3.91 13.58 4.62
C GLY A 173 2.92 14.19 5.62
N LEU A 174 2.10 13.35 6.25
CA LEU A 174 1.08 13.78 7.22
C LEU A 174 1.57 13.76 8.68
N VAL A 175 2.78 13.30 8.91
CA VAL A 175 3.38 13.40 10.25
C VAL A 175 3.92 14.81 10.42
N ASP A 176 3.03 15.75 10.74
CA ASP A 176 3.36 16.95 11.49
C ASP A 176 3.79 16.56 12.91
N GLU A 177 4.85 15.76 13.02
CA GLU A 177 5.58 15.72 14.28
C GLU A 177 6.53 16.90 14.33
N PRO A 178 6.48 17.69 15.42
CA PRO A 178 7.47 18.74 15.62
C PRO A 178 8.87 18.11 15.52
N ARG A 179 9.74 18.70 14.74
CA ARG A 179 11.12 18.34 14.41
C ARG A 179 11.96 17.97 15.64
N MET A 180 11.69 16.83 16.31
CA MET A 180 12.40 16.43 17.53
C MET A 180 13.40 15.28 17.37
N THR A 181 13.67 14.80 16.15
CA THR A 181 14.78 13.85 15.99
C THR A 181 15.55 14.14 14.71
N ARG A 182 16.78 14.62 14.87
CA ARG A 182 17.81 14.83 13.83
C ARG A 182 18.29 13.52 13.15
N ASN A 183 17.53 12.45 13.23
CA ASN A 183 17.77 11.17 12.56
C ASN A 183 16.56 10.74 11.72
N SER A 184 15.85 11.69 11.13
CA SER A 184 14.74 11.37 10.24
C SER A 184 15.28 10.66 9.00
N THR A 185 14.95 9.39 8.90
CA THR A 185 15.01 8.60 7.67
C THR A 185 14.36 9.43 6.55
N VAL A 186 15.09 9.68 5.48
CA VAL A 186 14.57 10.39 4.30
C VAL A 186 13.32 9.69 3.83
N LEU A 187 12.20 10.41 3.90
CA LEU A 187 10.88 9.87 3.61
C LEU A 187 10.65 9.89 2.10
N GLY A 188 10.37 8.72 1.52
CA GLY A 188 10.14 8.54 0.08
C GLY A 188 11.11 7.51 -0.54
N THR A 189 10.93 7.24 -1.82
CA THR A 189 11.76 6.28 -2.55
C THR A 189 12.94 7.01 -3.20
N PRO A 190 14.20 6.68 -2.83
CA PRO A 190 15.37 7.29 -3.45
C PRO A 190 15.31 7.23 -4.98
N GLY A 191 15.72 8.32 -5.64
CA GLY A 191 15.68 8.46 -7.09
C GLY A 191 14.51 9.30 -7.61
N TYR A 192 13.36 9.30 -6.92
CA TYR A 192 12.19 10.12 -7.31
C TYR A 192 12.02 11.36 -6.43
N LEU A 193 12.79 11.47 -5.36
CA LEU A 193 12.75 12.62 -4.46
C LEU A 193 13.41 13.85 -5.10
N ALA A 194 12.71 14.96 -5.05
CA ALA A 194 13.27 16.23 -5.48
C ALA A 194 14.47 16.67 -4.60
N PRO A 195 15.46 17.37 -5.14
CA PRO A 195 16.64 17.81 -4.36
C PRO A 195 16.32 18.57 -3.08
N GLU A 196 15.32 19.43 -3.13
CA GLU A 196 14.86 20.20 -1.97
C GLU A 196 14.15 19.32 -0.92
N GLN A 197 13.50 18.21 -1.32
CA GLN A 197 12.95 17.22 -0.38
C GLN A 197 14.07 16.52 0.39
N LEU A 198 15.14 16.15 -0.31
CA LEU A 198 16.33 15.58 0.32
C LEU A 198 16.99 16.57 1.28
N ALA A 199 16.90 17.87 0.99
CA ALA A 199 17.34 18.95 1.87
C ALA A 199 16.38 19.25 3.03
N GLY A 200 15.22 18.58 3.11
CA GLY A 200 14.23 18.74 4.17
C GLY A 200 13.34 19.96 4.03
N ALA A 201 13.10 20.43 2.79
CA ALA A 201 12.14 21.51 2.51
C ALA A 201 10.71 21.10 2.85
N ASP A 202 9.87 22.11 3.12
CA ASP A 202 8.46 21.92 3.35
C ASP A 202 7.76 21.34 2.09
N PRO A 203 6.59 20.70 2.24
CA PRO A 203 5.83 20.13 1.12
C PRO A 203 5.44 21.20 0.10
N ASP A 204 5.79 20.94 -1.17
CA ASP A 204 5.41 21.78 -2.31
C ASP A 204 4.94 20.89 -3.47
N PRO A 205 3.83 21.21 -4.17
CA PRO A 205 3.36 20.46 -5.34
C PRO A 205 4.42 20.23 -6.42
N ARG A 206 5.41 21.10 -6.55
CA ARG A 206 6.52 20.98 -7.51
C ARG A 206 7.47 19.83 -7.21
N GLN A 207 7.45 19.29 -5.98
CA GLN A 207 8.15 18.05 -5.62
C GLN A 207 7.55 16.83 -6.35
N ASP A 208 6.21 16.77 -6.45
CA ASP A 208 5.53 15.72 -7.21
C ASP A 208 5.82 15.84 -8.70
N LEU A 209 5.94 17.08 -9.23
CA LEU A 209 6.27 17.30 -10.64
C LEU A 209 7.70 16.85 -10.98
N TYR A 210 8.65 17.01 -10.05
CA TYR A 210 9.98 16.41 -10.20
C TYR A 210 9.87 14.88 -10.33
N ALA A 211 9.12 14.26 -9.44
CA ALA A 211 8.91 12.81 -9.48
C ALA A 211 8.23 12.35 -10.77
N VAL A 212 7.26 13.12 -11.31
CA VAL A 212 6.65 12.85 -12.63
C VAL A 212 7.70 12.83 -13.74
N GLY A 213 8.61 13.80 -13.76
CA GLY A 213 9.70 13.82 -14.74
C GLY A 213 10.66 12.64 -14.59
N ALA A 214 11.00 12.25 -13.34
CA ALA A 214 11.85 11.10 -13.06
C ALA A 214 11.18 9.77 -13.49
N VAL A 215 9.87 9.62 -13.22
CA VAL A 215 9.06 8.49 -13.71
C VAL A 215 9.05 8.45 -15.25
N ALA A 216 8.83 9.58 -15.91
CA ALA A 216 8.82 9.64 -17.37
C ALA A 216 10.13 9.14 -17.98
N ALA A 217 11.27 9.56 -17.41
CA ALA A 217 12.59 9.12 -17.87
C ALA A 217 12.75 7.60 -17.71
N GLU A 218 12.37 7.05 -16.54
CA GLU A 218 12.44 5.60 -16.30
C GLU A 218 11.56 4.82 -17.28
N LEU A 219 10.34 5.25 -17.53
CA LEU A 219 9.42 4.54 -18.43
C LEU A 219 9.91 4.50 -19.87
N LEU A 220 10.62 5.54 -20.31
CA LEU A 220 11.17 5.62 -21.67
C LEU A 220 12.49 4.88 -21.83
N THR A 221 13.32 4.84 -20.80
CA THR A 221 14.66 4.25 -20.86
C THR A 221 14.75 2.85 -20.26
N GLY A 222 13.82 2.48 -19.39
CA GLY A 222 13.92 1.29 -18.53
C GLY A 222 14.95 1.46 -17.39
N GLU A 223 15.64 2.60 -17.32
CA GLU A 223 16.68 2.85 -16.33
C GLU A 223 16.10 3.61 -15.13
N ARG A 224 16.24 3.03 -13.95
CA ARG A 224 15.77 3.67 -12.72
C ARG A 224 16.60 4.91 -12.39
N PRO A 225 15.97 6.02 -11.96
CA PRO A 225 16.69 7.19 -11.48
C PRO A 225 17.68 6.86 -10.35
N GLY A 226 18.85 7.44 -10.40
CA GLY A 226 19.92 7.21 -9.41
C GLY A 226 19.55 7.74 -8.03
N VAL A 227 20.04 7.08 -6.98
CA VAL A 227 19.86 7.53 -5.59
C VAL A 227 20.50 8.89 -5.30
N ASP A 228 21.43 9.30 -6.17
CA ASP A 228 22.09 10.61 -6.19
C ASP A 228 21.25 11.71 -6.87
N GLY A 229 20.02 11.39 -7.28
CA GLY A 229 19.11 12.29 -7.99
C GLY A 229 19.42 12.42 -9.50
N LYS A 230 20.32 11.60 -10.05
CA LYS A 230 20.59 11.60 -11.48
C LYS A 230 19.44 10.92 -12.22
N VAL A 231 18.70 11.72 -12.99
CA VAL A 231 17.66 11.23 -13.88
C VAL A 231 18.26 10.83 -15.22
N PRO A 232 17.90 9.67 -15.82
CA PRO A 232 18.35 9.27 -17.14
C PRO A 232 18.07 10.36 -18.19
N ALA A 233 19.03 10.61 -19.08
CA ALA A 233 18.82 11.55 -20.17
C ALA A 233 17.91 10.93 -21.22
N VAL A 234 16.95 11.71 -21.70
CA VAL A 234 16.01 11.31 -22.74
C VAL A 234 16.08 12.34 -23.86
N ASP A 235 16.34 11.84 -25.07
CA ASP A 235 16.20 12.61 -26.30
C ASP A 235 14.77 12.49 -26.84
N GLY A 236 14.40 13.37 -27.77
CA GLY A 236 13.07 13.34 -28.40
C GLY A 236 12.08 14.29 -27.76
N PRO A 237 10.82 14.20 -28.19
CA PRO A 237 9.76 15.15 -27.81
C PRO A 237 9.52 15.26 -26.30
N LEU A 238 9.51 14.14 -25.55
CA LEU A 238 9.35 14.17 -24.08
C LEU A 238 10.60 14.64 -23.34
N GLY A 239 11.77 14.71 -23.99
CA GLY A 239 13.02 15.15 -23.35
C GLY A 239 12.93 16.55 -22.74
N GLU A 240 12.29 17.50 -23.41
CA GLU A 240 12.06 18.86 -22.90
C GLU A 240 11.13 18.86 -21.67
N PHE A 241 10.05 18.08 -21.71
CA PHE A 241 9.13 17.94 -20.58
C PHE A 241 9.88 17.39 -19.35
N ILE A 242 10.68 16.32 -19.55
CA ILE A 242 11.46 15.69 -18.48
C ILE A 242 12.46 16.69 -17.90
N ARG A 243 13.24 17.35 -18.75
CA ARG A 243 14.26 18.31 -18.33
C ARG A 243 13.70 19.45 -17.50
N ARG A 244 12.54 20.00 -17.92
CA ARG A 244 11.87 21.06 -17.15
C ARG A 244 11.28 20.55 -15.85
N SER A 245 10.64 19.37 -15.86
CA SER A 245 10.06 18.81 -14.65
C SER A 245 11.12 18.45 -13.62
N THR A 246 12.30 17.99 -14.04
CA THR A 246 13.41 17.57 -13.17
C THR A 246 14.45 18.67 -12.90
N ALA A 247 14.12 19.94 -13.21
CA ALA A 247 14.99 21.06 -12.90
C ALA A 247 15.35 21.07 -11.40
N ALA A 248 16.62 21.35 -11.08
CA ALA A 248 17.12 21.36 -9.70
C ALA A 248 16.43 22.44 -8.86
N ASP A 249 16.29 23.65 -9.43
CA ASP A 249 15.52 24.73 -8.81
C ASP A 249 14.02 24.49 -9.05
N PRO A 250 13.19 24.39 -7.99
CA PRO A 250 11.74 24.28 -8.14
C PRO A 250 11.10 25.44 -8.93
N ALA A 251 11.74 26.63 -8.96
CA ALA A 251 11.24 27.77 -9.70
C ALA A 251 11.30 27.58 -11.23
N ASP A 252 12.22 26.75 -11.71
CA ASP A 252 12.37 26.43 -13.13
C ASP A 252 11.42 25.32 -13.62
N ARG A 253 10.72 24.64 -12.69
CA ARG A 253 9.72 23.63 -13.00
C ARG A 253 8.36 24.26 -13.32
N PRO A 254 7.43 23.52 -13.99
CA PRO A 254 6.04 23.96 -14.06
C PRO A 254 5.49 24.30 -12.67
N GLY A 255 4.77 25.39 -12.54
CA GLY A 255 4.25 25.84 -11.24
C GLY A 255 3.07 25.04 -10.70
N SER A 256 2.47 24.17 -11.52
CA SER A 256 1.34 23.31 -11.16
C SER A 256 1.23 22.09 -12.08
N ALA A 257 0.50 21.05 -11.61
CA ALA A 257 0.21 19.88 -12.44
C ALA A 257 -0.55 20.25 -13.73
N SER A 258 -1.45 21.23 -13.67
CA SER A 258 -2.15 21.73 -14.87
C SER A 258 -1.21 22.44 -15.85
N GLU A 259 -0.19 23.16 -15.38
CA GLU A 259 0.83 23.76 -16.23
C GLU A 259 1.72 22.70 -16.87
N ALA A 260 2.13 21.69 -16.09
CA ALA A 260 2.87 20.52 -16.61
C ALA A 260 2.06 19.78 -17.69
N GLY A 261 0.73 19.63 -17.50
CA GLY A 261 -0.16 19.06 -18.52
C GLY A 261 -0.20 19.86 -19.82
N ARG A 262 -0.22 21.20 -19.72
CA ARG A 262 -0.13 22.06 -20.92
C ARG A 262 1.23 21.92 -21.62
N LEU A 263 2.31 21.85 -20.86
CA LEU A 263 3.64 21.60 -21.41
C LEU A 263 3.68 20.24 -22.13
N LEU A 264 3.15 19.16 -21.50
CA LEU A 264 3.05 17.83 -22.10
C LEU A 264 2.24 17.86 -23.41
N ALA A 265 1.08 18.51 -23.42
CA ALA A 265 0.25 18.64 -24.62
C ALA A 265 0.97 19.40 -25.75
N SER A 266 1.79 20.41 -25.44
CA SER A 266 2.55 21.20 -26.42
C SER A 266 3.65 20.41 -27.13
N VAL A 267 4.07 19.28 -26.57
CA VAL A 267 5.10 18.40 -27.16
C VAL A 267 4.56 17.61 -28.37
N GLY A 268 3.25 17.40 -28.47
CA GLY A 268 2.58 16.85 -29.63
C GLY A 268 2.65 15.33 -29.80
N VAL A 269 3.04 14.59 -28.75
CA VAL A 269 3.11 13.10 -28.76
C VAL A 269 1.88 12.44 -28.15
N LEU A 270 0.99 13.21 -27.52
CA LEU A 270 -0.23 12.68 -26.91
C LEU A 270 -1.23 12.28 -28.00
N PRO A 271 -1.60 10.98 -28.10
CA PRO A 271 -2.57 10.55 -29.11
C PRO A 271 -3.99 11.03 -28.74
N PRO A 272 -4.89 11.12 -29.72
CA PRO A 272 -6.30 11.39 -29.44
C PRO A 272 -6.92 10.35 -28.49
N ALA A 273 -7.94 10.76 -27.74
CA ALA A 273 -8.66 9.88 -26.84
C ALA A 273 -9.18 8.63 -27.56
N GLY A 274 -8.94 7.45 -27.00
CA GLY A 274 -9.34 6.16 -27.55
C GLY A 274 -8.46 5.62 -28.67
N ILE A 275 -7.43 6.35 -29.10
CA ILE A 275 -6.45 5.88 -30.09
C ILE A 275 -5.22 5.32 -29.37
N ALA A 276 -4.84 4.09 -29.69
CA ALA A 276 -3.69 3.38 -29.12
C ALA A 276 -2.68 3.06 -30.23
N PRO A 277 -1.77 3.99 -30.59
CA PRO A 277 -0.84 3.79 -31.72
C PRO A 277 0.08 2.58 -31.56
N TRP A 278 0.34 2.17 -30.30
CA TRP A 278 1.16 1.00 -29.94
C TRP A 278 0.44 -0.33 -30.14
N ALA A 279 -0.90 -0.37 -30.28
CA ALA A 279 -1.67 -1.62 -30.35
C ALA A 279 -1.33 -2.49 -31.58
N ASP A 280 -0.78 -1.87 -32.63
CA ASP A 280 -0.36 -2.55 -33.88
C ASP A 280 1.15 -2.92 -33.84
N GLU A 281 1.87 -2.63 -32.75
CA GLU A 281 3.26 -3.03 -32.59
C GLU A 281 3.36 -4.57 -32.39
N PRO A 282 4.51 -5.19 -32.73
CA PRO A 282 4.69 -6.65 -32.56
C PRO A 282 4.54 -7.14 -31.11
N ASP A 283 4.86 -6.31 -30.14
CA ASP A 283 4.79 -6.60 -28.70
C ASP A 283 4.24 -5.38 -27.95
N PRO A 284 2.92 -5.11 -28.08
CA PRO A 284 2.33 -3.93 -27.48
C PRO A 284 2.25 -4.06 -25.97
N PRO A 285 2.38 -2.96 -25.21
CA PRO A 285 2.12 -2.99 -23.77
C PRO A 285 0.69 -3.46 -23.50
N GLU A 286 0.54 -4.54 -22.72
CA GLU A 286 -0.74 -5.15 -22.39
C GLU A 286 -0.98 -5.13 -20.88
N VAL A 287 -2.13 -4.59 -20.47
CA VAL A 287 -2.55 -4.55 -19.06
C VAL A 287 -3.62 -5.61 -18.83
N PHE A 288 -3.24 -6.72 -18.22
CA PHE A 288 -4.12 -7.83 -17.90
C PHE A 288 -4.40 -7.93 -16.38
N ASP A 289 -5.35 -8.79 -16.00
CA ASP A 289 -5.71 -9.02 -14.61
C ASP A 289 -4.58 -9.72 -13.85
N GLN A 290 -3.96 -9.00 -12.93
CA GLN A 290 -2.82 -9.48 -12.12
C GLN A 290 -3.28 -10.20 -10.84
N LEU A 291 -4.57 -10.17 -10.51
CA LEU A 291 -5.05 -10.81 -9.29
C LEU A 291 -5.08 -12.34 -9.43
N PRO A 292 -4.67 -13.07 -8.39
CA PRO A 292 -4.82 -14.51 -8.39
C PRO A 292 -6.30 -14.90 -8.50
N PRO A 293 -6.62 -16.11 -9.03
CA PRO A 293 -7.99 -16.62 -9.00
C PRO A 293 -8.59 -16.56 -7.61
N LEU A 294 -9.90 -16.34 -7.54
CA LEU A 294 -10.60 -16.36 -6.25
C LEU A 294 -10.50 -17.75 -5.62
N PRO A 295 -10.29 -17.85 -4.29
CA PRO A 295 -10.39 -19.12 -3.59
C PRO A 295 -11.76 -19.78 -3.79
N PRO A 296 -11.88 -21.13 -3.71
CA PRO A 296 -13.13 -21.86 -4.02
C PRO A 296 -14.36 -21.43 -3.20
N THR A 297 -14.13 -20.83 -2.04
CA THR A 297 -15.21 -20.31 -1.17
C THR A 297 -15.71 -18.92 -1.57
N TRP A 298 -15.17 -18.35 -2.65
CA TRP A 298 -15.47 -17.02 -3.14
C TRP A 298 -15.86 -17.04 -4.62
N SER A 299 -16.74 -16.13 -5.02
CA SER A 299 -17.18 -15.91 -6.39
C SER A 299 -17.09 -14.42 -6.74
N PRO A 300 -17.19 -14.02 -8.01
CA PRO A 300 -17.24 -12.60 -8.40
C PRO A 300 -18.31 -11.77 -7.68
N THR A 301 -19.37 -12.42 -7.20
CA THR A 301 -20.48 -11.79 -6.49
C THR A 301 -20.39 -11.93 -4.96
N GLY A 302 -19.31 -12.49 -4.44
CA GLY A 302 -19.09 -12.65 -3.00
C GLY A 302 -18.88 -14.10 -2.54
N PRO A 303 -19.01 -14.39 -1.23
CA PRO A 303 -18.80 -15.73 -0.69
C PRO A 303 -19.84 -16.72 -1.24
N THR A 304 -19.37 -17.90 -1.65
CA THR A 304 -20.21 -18.95 -2.28
C THR A 304 -21.08 -19.71 -1.29
N SER A 305 -20.73 -19.67 0.01
CA SER A 305 -21.54 -20.25 1.08
C SER A 305 -21.29 -19.48 2.39
N SER A 306 -22.37 -19.13 3.08
CA SER A 306 -22.26 -18.88 4.51
C SER A 306 -22.05 -20.25 5.18
N PRO A 307 -21.04 -20.44 6.04
CA PRO A 307 -21.03 -21.61 6.88
C PRO A 307 -22.30 -21.53 7.75
N SER A 308 -23.25 -22.42 7.50
CA SER A 308 -24.39 -22.61 8.42
C SER A 308 -23.80 -22.85 9.81
N PRO A 309 -24.28 -22.17 10.85
CA PRO A 309 -23.83 -22.45 12.20
C PRO A 309 -24.12 -23.93 12.46
N VAL A 310 -23.06 -24.71 12.70
CA VAL A 310 -23.19 -26.10 13.14
C VAL A 310 -23.90 -26.01 14.48
N ARG A 311 -25.20 -26.30 14.49
CA ARG A 311 -25.93 -26.54 15.72
C ARG A 311 -25.22 -27.70 16.42
N PRO A 312 -24.74 -27.51 17.65
CA PRO A 312 -24.22 -28.66 18.40
C PRO A 312 -25.36 -29.67 18.49
N THR A 313 -25.16 -30.83 17.91
CA THR A 313 -26.03 -31.99 18.09
C THR A 313 -26.06 -32.26 19.59
N SER A 314 -27.20 -32.00 20.20
CA SER A 314 -27.51 -32.39 21.57
C SER A 314 -27.28 -33.89 21.68
N GLN A 315 -26.17 -34.28 22.32
CA GLN A 315 -25.97 -35.67 22.72
C GLN A 315 -27.03 -35.99 23.74
N ALA A 316 -27.85 -36.97 23.41
CA ALA A 316 -28.80 -37.58 24.32
C ALA A 316 -28.13 -37.94 25.64
N GLY A 317 -28.58 -37.33 26.72
CA GLY A 317 -28.11 -37.63 28.05
C GLY A 317 -28.50 -39.06 28.46
N PRO A 318 -27.68 -39.71 29.30
CA PRO A 318 -27.99 -41.05 29.80
C PRO A 318 -29.17 -41.01 30.75
N THR A 319 -30.07 -41.96 30.53
CA THR A 319 -31.23 -42.33 31.35
C THR A 319 -30.87 -42.49 32.84
N ARG A 320 -31.61 -41.80 33.68
CA ARG A 320 -31.58 -41.86 35.13
C ARG A 320 -32.24 -43.14 35.64
N PRO A 321 -31.68 -43.93 36.55
CA PRO A 321 -32.44 -44.91 37.31
C PRO A 321 -33.12 -44.25 38.53
N THR A 322 -34.34 -44.60 38.73
CA THR A 322 -35.23 -44.22 39.84
C THR A 322 -34.81 -44.95 41.12
N GLY A 323 -34.79 -44.26 42.26
CA GLY A 323 -34.67 -44.88 43.57
C GLY A 323 -34.67 -43.84 44.70
N LEU A 324 -35.71 -43.61 45.27
CA LEU A 324 -36.39 -43.53 46.56
C LEU A 324 -35.59 -42.97 47.80
N ILE A 325 -36.30 -42.04 48.48
CA ILE A 325 -36.49 -41.76 49.90
C ILE A 325 -35.45 -40.89 50.65
N GLY A 326 -35.81 -39.73 50.97
CA GLY A 326 -36.20 -38.80 52.03
C GLY A 326 -35.33 -38.73 53.29
N PRO A 327 -35.72 -37.87 54.31
CA PRO A 327 -35.48 -36.41 54.33
C PRO A 327 -34.64 -35.97 55.55
N ALA A 328 -34.61 -34.64 55.76
CA ALA A 328 -34.13 -33.91 57.00
C ALA A 328 -32.59 -33.68 57.09
N ASP A 329 -32.07 -32.62 57.55
CA ASP A 329 -32.50 -31.46 58.32
C ASP A 329 -31.38 -30.42 58.37
N SER A 330 -31.77 -29.21 58.39
CA SER A 330 -31.27 -28.02 59.09
C SER A 330 -29.77 -27.81 59.42
N THR A 331 -29.44 -26.57 59.27
CA THR A 331 -28.77 -25.60 60.17
C THR A 331 -27.39 -25.08 59.78
N LYS A 332 -27.43 -23.79 59.45
CA LYS A 332 -26.68 -22.65 60.06
C LYS A 332 -25.15 -22.56 59.97
N ALA A 333 -24.81 -21.39 59.62
CA ALA A 333 -23.81 -20.45 60.19
C ALA A 333 -22.44 -20.40 59.52
N SER A 334 -22.19 -19.31 58.82
CA SER A 334 -21.46 -18.12 59.28
C SER A 334 -19.93 -18.23 59.42
N ARG A 335 -19.32 -17.23 58.87
CA ARG A 335 -18.04 -16.56 59.19
C ARG A 335 -16.87 -16.86 58.27
N ALA A 336 -16.56 -15.90 57.45
CA ALA A 336 -15.61 -14.80 57.65
C ALA A 336 -14.13 -15.23 57.74
N ASP A 337 -13.37 -14.53 56.93
CA ASP A 337 -11.96 -14.17 57.09
C ASP A 337 -10.88 -15.07 56.47
N ARG A 338 -10.21 -14.55 55.51
CA ARG A 338 -8.83 -14.04 55.49
C ARG A 338 -8.16 -14.13 54.14
N VAL A 339 -7.82 -12.97 53.65
CA VAL A 339 -6.77 -12.74 52.67
C VAL A 339 -5.41 -13.08 53.27
N PRO A 340 -4.49 -13.62 52.52
CA PRO A 340 -3.11 -13.19 52.66
C PRO A 340 -2.54 -12.64 51.35
N THR A 341 -2.13 -11.42 51.47
CA THR A 341 -1.10 -10.73 50.69
C THR A 341 0.19 -11.53 50.55
N GLY A 342 0.81 -11.47 49.36
CA GLY A 342 2.24 -11.66 49.33
C GLY A 342 2.80 -12.31 48.10
N ARG A 343 3.31 -11.61 47.15
CA ARG A 343 4.72 -11.43 46.78
C ARG A 343 4.84 -11.03 45.30
N VAL A 344 5.15 -9.79 45.14
CA VAL A 344 5.71 -9.23 43.89
C VAL A 344 7.08 -9.85 43.66
N LEU A 345 7.24 -10.60 42.59
CA LEU A 345 8.55 -11.03 42.10
C LEU A 345 8.97 -10.12 40.95
N ARG A 346 9.86 -9.19 41.26
CA ARG A 346 10.59 -8.36 40.28
C ARG A 346 11.58 -9.26 39.55
N TRP A 347 11.38 -9.40 38.23
CA TRP A 347 12.43 -9.88 37.33
C TRP A 347 13.05 -8.67 36.62
N THR A 348 14.28 -8.39 36.95
CA THR A 348 15.18 -7.47 36.28
C THR A 348 15.62 -8.10 34.95
N ALA A 349 15.31 -7.42 33.85
CA ALA A 349 15.84 -7.77 32.54
C ALA A 349 17.32 -7.37 32.45
N GLY A 350 18.20 -8.35 32.45
CA GLY A 350 19.60 -8.20 32.02
C GLY A 350 19.69 -8.34 30.51
N VAL A 351 19.86 -7.22 29.81
CA VAL A 351 20.16 -7.21 28.37
C VAL A 351 21.65 -7.40 28.20
N SER A 352 22.06 -8.51 27.59
CA SER A 352 23.44 -8.77 27.20
C SER A 352 23.83 -7.94 26.00
N PHE A 353 24.68 -6.96 26.23
CA PHE A 353 25.33 -6.05 25.26
C PHE A 353 26.62 -6.69 24.72
N ALA A 354 26.54 -7.84 24.07
CA ALA A 354 27.74 -8.54 23.57
C ALA A 354 27.73 -8.88 22.06
N GLY A 355 26.68 -8.50 21.30
CA GLY A 355 26.56 -8.84 19.87
C GLY A 355 26.94 -7.74 18.86
N ALA A 356 27.06 -6.49 19.29
CA ALA A 356 27.18 -5.36 18.35
C ALA A 356 28.65 -4.93 18.04
N VAL A 357 29.63 -5.42 18.76
CA VAL A 357 31.04 -5.01 18.57
C VAL A 357 31.78 -5.91 17.55
N GLY A 358 31.25 -7.08 17.22
CA GLY A 358 31.88 -8.03 16.29
C GLY A 358 31.74 -7.68 14.80
N LEU A 359 30.72 -6.91 14.40
CA LEU A 359 30.42 -6.62 12.99
C LEU A 359 31.08 -5.34 12.47
N LEU A 360 31.51 -4.42 13.33
CA LEU A 360 32.23 -3.20 12.93
C LEU A 360 33.71 -3.45 12.70
N GLY A 361 34.31 -4.50 13.25
CA GLY A 361 35.73 -4.87 13.06
C GLY A 361 36.02 -5.53 11.70
N ALA A 362 35.03 -6.24 11.12
CA ALA A 362 35.20 -6.93 9.84
C ALA A 362 35.08 -5.97 8.63
N ALA A 363 34.27 -4.91 8.74
CA ALA A 363 34.14 -3.93 7.67
C ALA A 363 35.37 -2.97 7.55
N ALA A 364 36.01 -2.67 8.64
CA ALA A 364 37.22 -1.83 8.63
C ALA A 364 38.45 -2.59 8.10
N TRP A 365 38.51 -3.91 8.20
CA TRP A 365 39.63 -4.71 7.68
C TRP A 365 39.57 -4.92 6.16
N LEU A 366 38.37 -4.84 5.56
CA LEU A 366 38.14 -4.97 4.10
C LEU A 366 38.38 -3.66 3.32
N LEU A 367 38.50 -2.50 4.01
CA LEU A 367 38.71 -1.19 3.39
C LEU A 367 40.19 -0.75 3.45
N LEU A 368 41.12 -1.55 4.03
CA LEU A 368 42.53 -1.27 4.17
C LEU A 368 43.45 -2.30 3.49
N ARG A 369 42.90 -3.05 2.52
CA ARG A 369 43.73 -3.89 1.62
C ARG A 369 43.52 -3.53 0.16
#